data_b0c94d5cfe33cb3b2da6cc1aa97cf998
#
_entry.id   b0c94d5cfe33cb3b2da6cc1aa97cf998
#
_cell.length_a   1.000
_cell.length_b   1.000
_cell.length_c   1.000
_cell.angle_alpha   90.00
_cell.angle_beta   90.00
_cell.angle_gamma   90.00
#
_symmetry.space_group_name_H-M   'P 1'
#
loop_
_entity.id
_entity.type
_entity.pdbx_description
1 polymer ?
#
loop_
_entity_poly.entity_id
_entity_poly.type
_entity_poly.pdbx_seq_one_letter_code
_entity_poly.pdbx_strand_id
1 'polypeptide(L)'
;CVDEMVADVFGFNAVQLGLPEHDFLRASRIPFKCRVAPAGPAALRARLRDLPIASNSIDLLLLPHVLEFSVNPHQILREVQRVLMPEGHAVIVCFNPRSLWGVRRAFNRVPDAYPWDGHFIALPRLKDWLALLELEITGGRMGCYVPPFAQNTWIQRCRFMEAAGDRWWPI
;
A
#
# COMPACT_ATOMS: atom_id res chain seq x y z
N CYS A 1 2.76 -9.67 7.28
CA CYS A 1 1.50 -9.05 6.88
C CYS A 1 1.40 -8.90 5.35
N VAL A 2 2.14 -7.97 4.69
CA VAL A 2 2.12 -7.85 3.22
C VAL A 2 2.58 -9.15 2.55
N ASP A 3 3.65 -9.76 3.04
CA ASP A 3 4.18 -11.02 2.51
C ASP A 3 3.14 -12.15 2.50
N GLU A 4 2.29 -12.24 3.52
CA GLU A 4 1.20 -13.22 3.58
C GLU A 4 0.12 -12.91 2.52
N MET A 5 -0.30 -11.65 2.41
CA MET A 5 -1.31 -11.25 1.44
C MET A 5 -0.90 -11.51 0.00
N VAL A 6 0.37 -11.27 -0.35
CA VAL A 6 0.87 -11.51 -1.71
C VAL A 6 1.21 -12.97 -1.99
N ALA A 7 1.45 -13.80 -0.95
CA ALA A 7 1.78 -15.20 -1.10
C ALA A 7 0.58 -16.07 -1.50
N ASP A 8 -0.63 -15.64 -1.12
CA ASP A 8 -1.88 -16.38 -1.37
C ASP A 8 -2.52 -16.06 -2.73
N VAL A 9 -1.99 -15.06 -3.45
CA VAL A 9 -2.48 -14.71 -4.78
C VAL A 9 -1.77 -15.52 -5.85
N PHE A 10 -2.55 -16.15 -6.71
CA PHE A 10 -2.08 -16.90 -7.87
C PHE A 10 -2.25 -16.07 -9.14
N GLY A 11 -1.43 -16.37 -10.14
CA GLY A 11 -1.46 -15.70 -11.43
C GLY A 11 -0.12 -15.77 -12.15
N PHE A 12 0.04 -14.98 -13.18
CA PHE A 12 1.23 -14.94 -14.03
C PHE A 12 2.00 -13.62 -13.90
N ASN A 13 1.30 -12.51 -13.66
CA ASN A 13 1.85 -11.16 -13.71
C ASN A 13 1.58 -10.41 -12.41
N ALA A 14 2.62 -10.05 -11.67
CA ALA A 14 2.55 -9.20 -10.49
C ALA A 14 3.30 -7.88 -10.71
N VAL A 15 2.69 -6.78 -10.34
CA VAL A 15 3.29 -5.44 -10.45
C VAL A 15 3.24 -4.72 -9.11
N GLN A 16 4.38 -4.15 -8.72
CA GLN A 16 4.49 -3.23 -7.59
C GLN A 16 4.60 -1.80 -8.12
N LEU A 17 3.76 -0.91 -7.63
CA LEU A 17 3.80 0.51 -7.93
C LEU A 17 4.46 1.29 -6.79
N GLY A 18 5.49 2.07 -7.10
CA GLY A 18 6.22 2.87 -6.11
C GLY A 18 7.19 2.07 -5.24
N LEU A 19 7.97 2.78 -4.42
CA LEU A 19 8.99 2.26 -3.50
C LEU A 19 9.90 1.19 -4.14
N PRO A 20 10.58 1.50 -5.26
CA PRO A 20 11.33 0.51 -6.03
C PRO A 20 12.57 -0.04 -5.30
N GLU A 21 13.01 0.60 -4.21
CA GLU A 21 14.12 0.17 -3.36
C GLU A 21 13.75 -1.07 -2.53
N HIS A 22 12.45 -1.31 -2.32
CA HIS A 22 11.98 -2.43 -1.51
C HIS A 22 11.21 -3.42 -2.37
N ASP A 23 11.54 -4.69 -2.23
CA ASP A 23 10.82 -5.78 -2.90
C ASP A 23 9.71 -6.33 -2.00
N PHE A 24 8.51 -5.81 -2.16
CA PHE A 24 7.32 -6.30 -1.45
C PHE A 24 6.66 -7.50 -2.15
N LEU A 25 7.08 -7.84 -3.37
CA LEU A 25 6.60 -9.03 -4.09
C LEU A 25 7.47 -10.27 -3.86
N ARG A 26 8.46 -10.19 -2.97
CA ARG A 26 9.41 -11.30 -2.71
C ARG A 26 8.73 -12.61 -2.32
N ALA A 27 7.64 -12.53 -1.53
CA ALA A 27 6.90 -13.69 -1.06
C ALA A 27 5.84 -14.19 -2.04
N SER A 28 5.53 -13.43 -3.10
CA SER A 28 4.58 -13.85 -4.13
C SER A 28 5.10 -15.05 -4.92
N ARG A 29 4.22 -15.98 -5.23
CA ARG A 29 4.50 -17.17 -6.07
C ARG A 29 4.35 -16.89 -7.55
N ILE A 30 3.89 -15.71 -7.93
CA ILE A 30 3.72 -15.29 -9.32
C ILE A 30 5.09 -15.19 -10.00
N PRO A 31 5.26 -15.83 -11.17
CA PRO A 31 6.57 -15.93 -11.82
C PRO A 31 7.08 -14.60 -12.38
N PHE A 32 6.22 -13.81 -13.02
CA PHE A 32 6.62 -12.50 -13.53
C PHE A 32 6.34 -11.41 -12.51
N LYS A 33 7.39 -10.70 -12.10
CA LYS A 33 7.32 -9.60 -11.14
C LYS A 33 7.98 -8.36 -11.71
N CYS A 34 7.28 -7.24 -11.70
CA CYS A 34 7.79 -5.96 -12.19
C CYS A 34 7.57 -4.85 -11.17
N ARG A 35 8.58 -4.00 -10.96
CA ARG A 35 8.49 -2.79 -10.13
C ARG A 35 8.42 -1.58 -11.03
N VAL A 36 7.36 -0.78 -10.87
CA VAL A 36 7.10 0.44 -11.63
C VAL A 36 7.16 1.65 -10.71
N ALA A 37 7.96 2.63 -11.05
CA ALA A 37 8.04 3.87 -10.31
C ALA A 37 8.44 5.05 -11.22
N PRO A 38 8.12 6.29 -10.86
CA PRO A 38 8.53 7.46 -11.64
C PRO A 38 10.05 7.72 -11.54
N ALA A 39 10.70 7.27 -10.48
CA ALA A 39 12.12 7.43 -10.21
C ALA A 39 12.69 6.24 -9.43
N GLY A 40 14.01 6.20 -9.25
CA GLY A 40 14.70 5.15 -8.50
C GLY A 40 15.01 3.88 -9.33
N PRO A 41 15.40 2.78 -8.67
CA PRO A 41 15.82 1.53 -9.29
C PRO A 41 14.61 0.66 -9.71
N ALA A 42 13.67 1.23 -10.45
CA ALA A 42 12.52 0.51 -10.98
C ALA A 42 12.87 -0.26 -12.25
N ALA A 43 12.26 -1.42 -12.45
CA ALA A 43 12.38 -2.20 -13.69
C ALA A 43 11.70 -1.47 -14.87
N LEU A 44 10.61 -0.73 -14.58
CA LEU A 44 9.92 0.11 -15.54
C LEU A 44 9.73 1.51 -14.94
N ARG A 45 10.19 2.53 -15.65
CA ARG A 45 9.97 3.93 -15.27
C ARG A 45 8.73 4.47 -15.94
N ALA A 46 7.71 4.79 -15.15
CA ALA A 46 6.46 5.34 -15.64
C ALA A 46 5.78 6.21 -14.60
N ARG A 47 4.88 7.09 -15.06
CA ARG A 47 3.96 7.81 -14.18
C ARG A 47 2.90 6.84 -13.69
N LEU A 48 2.66 6.78 -12.38
CA LEU A 48 1.71 5.82 -11.79
C LEU A 48 0.24 6.08 -12.18
N ARG A 49 -0.06 7.26 -12.70
CA ARG A 49 -1.37 7.66 -13.20
C ARG A 49 -1.61 7.34 -14.68
N ASP A 50 -0.54 6.92 -15.40
CA ASP A 50 -0.56 6.62 -16.84
C ASP A 50 0.39 5.43 -17.07
N LEU A 51 -0.07 4.23 -16.73
CA LEU A 51 0.76 3.02 -16.80
C LEU A 51 0.89 2.52 -18.22
N PRO A 52 2.11 2.29 -18.74
CA PRO A 52 2.34 1.69 -20.05
C PRO A 52 2.16 0.15 -19.98
N ILE A 53 1.03 -0.26 -19.45
CA ILE A 53 0.64 -1.66 -19.25
C ILE A 53 -0.72 -1.86 -19.90
N ALA A 54 -0.91 -2.98 -20.58
CA ALA A 54 -2.16 -3.32 -21.22
C ALA A 54 -3.31 -3.43 -20.21
N SER A 55 -4.52 -3.15 -20.65
CA SER A 55 -5.72 -3.38 -19.83
C SER A 55 -5.92 -4.87 -19.60
N ASN A 56 -6.48 -5.23 -18.43
CA ASN A 56 -6.79 -6.62 -18.07
C ASN A 56 -5.61 -7.58 -18.24
N SER A 57 -4.42 -7.21 -17.74
CA SER A 57 -3.19 -8.01 -17.96
C SER A 57 -2.44 -8.34 -16.66
N ILE A 58 -2.86 -7.82 -15.52
CA ILE A 58 -2.18 -7.99 -14.24
C ILE A 58 -3.08 -8.75 -13.27
N ASP A 59 -2.53 -9.82 -12.68
CA ASP A 59 -3.22 -10.65 -11.68
C ASP A 59 -3.08 -10.08 -10.27
N LEU A 60 -1.90 -9.52 -9.95
CA LEU A 60 -1.62 -8.90 -8.66
C LEU A 60 -1.00 -7.53 -8.81
N LEU A 61 -1.64 -6.51 -8.26
CA LEU A 61 -1.09 -5.16 -8.19
C LEU A 61 -0.88 -4.75 -6.73
N LEU A 62 0.33 -4.32 -6.40
CA LEU A 62 0.68 -3.88 -5.04
C LEU A 62 1.01 -2.39 -5.02
N LEU A 63 0.34 -1.64 -4.15
CA LEU A 63 0.51 -0.20 -3.96
C LEU A 63 1.01 0.11 -2.52
N PRO A 64 2.32 0.00 -2.24
CA PRO A 64 2.86 0.35 -0.93
C PRO A 64 2.96 1.88 -0.80
N HIS A 65 2.09 2.49 0.01
CA HIS A 65 2.10 3.92 0.34
C HIS A 65 2.11 4.86 -0.88
N VAL A 66 1.45 4.47 -1.97
CA VAL A 66 1.41 5.25 -3.22
C VAL A 66 0.36 6.35 -3.16
N LEU A 67 -0.80 6.03 -2.61
CA LEU A 67 -1.97 6.92 -2.68
C LEU A 67 -1.81 8.16 -1.82
N GLU A 68 -1.13 8.04 -0.68
CA GLU A 68 -0.90 9.13 0.27
C GLU A 68 0.03 10.22 -0.28
N PHE A 69 0.96 9.83 -1.14
CA PHE A 69 1.95 10.74 -1.73
C PHE A 69 1.58 11.18 -3.14
N SER A 70 0.40 10.80 -3.62
CA SER A 70 -0.08 11.19 -4.93
C SER A 70 -0.95 12.44 -4.87
N VAL A 71 -0.74 13.35 -5.82
CA VAL A 71 -1.62 14.51 -6.04
C VAL A 71 -3.01 14.09 -6.49
N ASN A 72 -3.10 12.99 -7.27
CA ASN A 72 -4.35 12.49 -7.85
C ASN A 72 -4.52 10.98 -7.59
N PRO A 73 -4.83 10.56 -6.35
CA PRO A 73 -4.99 9.13 -6.01
C PRO A 73 -6.11 8.45 -6.80
N HIS A 74 -7.18 9.16 -7.13
CA HIS A 74 -8.28 8.63 -7.93
C HIS A 74 -7.84 8.21 -9.35
N GLN A 75 -6.94 8.95 -9.97
CA GLN A 75 -6.45 8.60 -11.29
C GLN A 75 -5.59 7.34 -11.23
N ILE A 76 -4.78 7.18 -10.18
CA ILE A 76 -4.02 5.94 -9.95
C ILE A 76 -4.97 4.75 -9.77
N LEU A 77 -6.02 4.90 -8.96
CA LEU A 77 -7.00 3.82 -8.76
C LEU A 77 -7.75 3.44 -10.04
N ARG A 78 -8.04 4.40 -10.94
CA ARG A 78 -8.60 4.10 -12.26
C ARG A 78 -7.62 3.29 -13.13
N GLU A 79 -6.33 3.63 -13.08
CA GLU A 79 -5.30 2.84 -13.77
C GLU A 79 -5.17 1.44 -13.16
N VAL A 80 -5.28 1.31 -11.84
CA VAL A 80 -5.34 0.02 -11.15
C VAL A 80 -6.50 -0.82 -11.70
N GLN A 81 -7.72 -0.26 -11.73
CA GLN A 81 -8.89 -0.93 -12.27
C GLN A 81 -8.68 -1.33 -13.75
N ARG A 82 -8.10 -0.44 -14.56
CA ARG A 82 -7.88 -0.68 -16.00
C ARG A 82 -6.94 -1.85 -16.26
N VAL A 83 -5.84 -1.94 -15.49
CA VAL A 83 -4.79 -2.95 -15.75
C VAL A 83 -5.05 -4.29 -15.09
N LEU A 84 -5.86 -4.33 -14.02
CA LEU A 84 -6.22 -5.57 -13.35
C LEU A 84 -7.08 -6.45 -14.26
N MET A 85 -6.79 -7.74 -14.25
CA MET A 85 -7.65 -8.75 -14.87
C MET A 85 -8.97 -8.89 -14.09
N PRO A 86 -10.05 -9.39 -14.69
CA PRO A 86 -11.20 -9.88 -13.95
C PRO A 86 -10.71 -10.88 -12.86
N GLU A 87 -11.19 -10.72 -11.65
CA GLU A 87 -10.74 -11.48 -10.47
C GLU A 87 -9.28 -11.23 -10.04
N GLY A 88 -8.58 -10.27 -10.64
CA GLY A 88 -7.27 -9.82 -10.21
C GLY A 88 -7.31 -9.10 -8.85
N HIS A 89 -6.20 -9.13 -8.13
CA HIS A 89 -6.11 -8.62 -6.77
C HIS A 89 -5.28 -7.34 -6.69
N ALA A 90 -5.79 -6.34 -6.00
CA ALA A 90 -5.02 -5.15 -5.60
C ALA A 90 -4.74 -5.16 -4.10
N VAL A 91 -3.47 -5.12 -3.71
CA VAL A 91 -3.05 -4.95 -2.31
C VAL A 91 -2.63 -3.50 -2.11
N ILE A 92 -3.39 -2.77 -1.30
CA ILE A 92 -3.16 -1.35 -1.02
C ILE A 92 -2.68 -1.20 0.42
N VAL A 93 -1.52 -0.58 0.60
CA VAL A 93 -0.96 -0.27 1.92
C VAL A 93 -1.00 1.24 2.13
N CYS A 94 -1.71 1.68 3.18
CA CYS A 94 -1.89 3.08 3.50
C CYS A 94 -1.74 3.37 5.00
N PHE A 95 -1.31 4.59 5.33
CA PHE A 95 -1.34 5.07 6.72
C PHE A 95 -2.77 5.46 7.14
N ASN A 96 -3.20 4.92 8.27
CA ASN A 96 -4.48 5.32 8.86
C ASN A 96 -4.32 6.62 9.67
N PRO A 97 -5.10 7.69 9.38
CA PRO A 97 -5.03 8.94 10.13
C PRO A 97 -5.44 8.80 11.60
N ARG A 98 -6.22 7.77 11.95
CA ARG A 98 -6.64 7.47 13.33
C ARG A 98 -5.65 6.57 14.09
N SER A 99 -4.50 6.26 13.50
CA SER A 99 -3.42 5.52 14.16
C SER A 99 -2.53 6.44 15.00
N LEU A 100 -1.65 5.85 15.82
CA LEU A 100 -0.61 6.60 16.56
C LEU A 100 0.28 7.43 15.62
N TRP A 101 0.50 6.95 14.41
CA TRP A 101 1.19 7.69 13.35
C TRP A 101 0.41 8.92 12.91
N GLY A 102 -0.92 8.82 12.77
CA GLY A 102 -1.78 9.95 12.44
C GLY A 102 -1.80 11.00 13.56
N VAL A 103 -1.87 10.57 14.81
CA VAL A 103 -1.79 11.47 15.97
C VAL A 103 -0.44 12.20 16.00
N ARG A 104 0.67 11.49 15.84
CA ARG A 104 2.00 12.12 15.80
C ARG A 104 2.11 13.12 14.64
N ARG A 105 1.56 12.82 13.46
CA ARG A 105 1.52 13.76 12.34
C ARG A 105 0.82 15.06 12.71
N ALA A 106 -0.30 15.01 13.44
CA ALA A 106 -1.03 16.20 13.87
C ALA A 106 -0.19 17.10 14.81
N PHE A 107 0.74 16.50 15.57
CA PHE A 107 1.65 17.24 16.46
C PHE A 107 3.01 17.56 15.83
N ASN A 108 3.32 16.98 14.66
CA ASN A 108 4.61 17.22 14.00
C ASN A 108 4.59 18.57 13.29
N ARG A 109 5.45 19.49 13.74
CA ARG A 109 5.59 20.85 13.21
C ARG A 109 6.65 20.96 12.10
N VAL A 110 7.27 19.83 11.70
CA VAL A 110 8.26 19.83 10.62
C VAL A 110 7.52 19.51 9.32
N PRO A 111 7.27 20.52 8.47
CA PRO A 111 6.72 20.26 7.14
C PRO A 111 7.76 19.49 6.29
N ASP A 112 7.29 18.75 5.30
CA ASP A 112 8.07 18.13 4.24
C ASP A 112 9.06 17.01 4.62
N ALA A 113 8.84 16.34 5.78
CA ALA A 113 9.62 15.16 6.15
C ALA A 113 8.80 13.88 5.92
N TYR A 114 9.31 12.98 5.06
CA TYR A 114 8.74 11.64 4.91
C TYR A 114 8.71 10.89 6.26
N PRO A 115 7.61 10.22 6.61
CA PRO A 115 6.35 10.01 5.87
C PRO A 115 5.25 11.06 6.19
N TRP A 116 5.59 12.18 6.82
CA TRP A 116 4.64 13.14 7.40
C TRP A 116 4.02 14.09 6.37
N ASP A 117 4.65 14.27 5.22
CA ASP A 117 4.16 15.05 4.07
C ASP A 117 2.99 14.36 3.34
N GLY A 118 2.82 13.04 3.49
CA GLY A 118 1.74 12.28 2.85
C GLY A 118 0.35 12.63 3.36
N HIS A 119 -0.66 12.52 2.50
CA HIS A 119 -2.07 12.68 2.86
C HIS A 119 -2.64 11.35 3.36
N PHE A 120 -2.66 11.13 4.67
CA PHE A 120 -3.20 9.91 5.25
C PHE A 120 -4.66 9.71 4.89
N ILE A 121 -5.01 8.54 4.40
CA ILE A 121 -6.34 8.23 3.87
C ILE A 121 -7.12 7.43 4.89
N ALA A 122 -8.28 7.96 5.30
CA ALA A 122 -9.18 7.24 6.20
C ALA A 122 -9.80 6.03 5.48
N LEU A 123 -9.86 4.90 6.18
CA LEU A 123 -10.39 3.65 5.63
C LEU A 123 -11.81 3.79 5.01
N PRO A 124 -12.78 4.48 5.62
CA PRO A 124 -14.08 4.69 4.99
C PRO A 124 -13.96 5.38 3.63
N ARG A 125 -13.11 6.40 3.53
CA ARG A 125 -12.90 7.14 2.29
C ARG A 125 -12.26 6.26 1.20
N LEU A 126 -11.31 5.42 1.57
CA LEU A 126 -10.72 4.46 0.64
C LEU A 126 -11.78 3.44 0.17
N LYS A 127 -12.62 2.94 1.07
CA LYS A 127 -13.74 2.05 0.74
C LYS A 127 -14.71 2.68 -0.27
N ASP A 128 -15.07 3.94 -0.07
CA ASP A 128 -15.95 4.68 -0.99
C ASP A 128 -15.32 4.80 -2.38
N TRP A 129 -14.01 5.08 -2.45
CA TRP A 129 -13.30 5.18 -3.73
C TRP A 129 -13.22 3.86 -4.48
N LEU A 130 -12.98 2.75 -3.76
CA LEU A 130 -12.93 1.41 -4.34
C LEU A 130 -14.31 0.97 -4.83
N ALA A 131 -15.36 1.24 -4.07
CA ALA A 131 -16.74 0.94 -4.45
C ALA A 131 -17.17 1.68 -5.74
N LEU A 132 -16.76 2.94 -5.91
CA LEU A 132 -17.00 3.70 -7.14
C LEU A 132 -16.32 3.10 -8.38
N LEU A 133 -15.28 2.32 -8.18
CA LEU A 133 -14.54 1.63 -9.22
C LEU A 133 -14.90 0.14 -9.33
N GLU A 134 -15.99 -0.28 -8.70
CA GLU A 134 -16.45 -1.68 -8.69
C GLU A 134 -15.38 -2.66 -8.17
N LEU A 135 -14.47 -2.18 -7.33
CA LEU A 135 -13.45 -2.99 -6.68
C LEU A 135 -13.97 -3.48 -5.33
N GLU A 136 -14.19 -4.79 -5.22
CA GLU A 136 -14.65 -5.42 -3.99
C GLU A 136 -13.51 -5.60 -3.00
N ILE A 137 -13.77 -5.29 -1.72
CA ILE A 137 -12.79 -5.49 -0.66
C ILE A 137 -12.98 -6.90 -0.08
N THR A 138 -12.07 -7.79 -0.40
CA THR A 138 -12.07 -9.18 0.07
C THR A 138 -11.47 -9.35 1.46
N GLY A 139 -10.69 -8.39 1.92
CA GLY A 139 -10.08 -8.44 3.25
C GLY A 139 -9.22 -7.22 3.55
N GLY A 140 -8.78 -7.12 4.77
CA GLY A 140 -7.87 -6.07 5.22
C GLY A 140 -7.24 -6.42 6.55
N ARG A 141 -6.03 -5.89 6.78
CA ARG A 141 -5.33 -6.00 8.06
C ARG A 141 -4.84 -4.64 8.51
N MET A 142 -4.98 -4.37 9.78
CA MET A 142 -4.31 -3.25 10.42
C MET A 142 -2.98 -3.74 11.02
N GLY A 143 -1.93 -2.99 10.84
CA GLY A 143 -0.59 -3.30 11.34
C GLY A 143 0.16 -2.03 11.77
N CYS A 144 1.42 -2.19 12.20
CA CYS A 144 2.25 -1.10 12.68
C CYS A 144 1.64 -0.33 13.87
N TYR A 145 1.20 -1.05 14.89
CA TYR A 145 0.73 -0.47 16.16
C TYR A 145 1.85 0.13 17.00
N VAL A 146 3.10 -0.07 16.59
CA VAL A 146 4.27 0.48 17.28
C VAL A 146 4.30 1.99 17.08
N PRO A 147 4.42 2.78 18.18
CA PRO A 147 4.56 4.22 18.07
C PRO A 147 5.81 4.60 17.27
N PRO A 148 5.76 5.69 16.51
CA PRO A 148 6.89 6.15 15.68
C PRO A 148 7.99 6.81 16.53
N PHE A 149 8.74 6.02 17.29
CA PHE A 149 9.90 6.48 18.05
C PHE A 149 11.16 6.40 17.19
N ALA A 150 12.04 7.40 17.32
CA ALA A 150 13.32 7.45 16.61
C ALA A 150 14.36 6.47 17.18
N GLN A 151 14.12 5.84 18.34
CA GLN A 151 15.07 4.96 19.01
C GLN A 151 14.64 3.49 18.88
N ASN A 152 15.52 2.66 18.33
CA ASN A 152 15.31 1.22 18.12
C ASN A 152 14.97 0.43 19.40
N THR A 153 15.48 0.86 20.55
CA THR A 153 15.21 0.24 21.87
C THR A 153 13.73 0.29 22.26
N TRP A 154 13.03 1.37 21.95
CA TRP A 154 11.60 1.50 22.22
C TRP A 154 10.75 0.69 21.24
N ILE A 155 11.19 0.59 19.99
CA ILE A 155 10.51 -0.24 18.97
C ILE A 155 10.49 -1.70 19.40
N GLN A 156 11.64 -2.23 19.90
CA GLN A 156 11.70 -3.60 20.39
C GLN A 156 10.83 -3.84 21.64
N ARG A 157 10.74 -2.88 22.56
CA ARG A 157 9.89 -2.97 23.74
C ARG A 157 8.39 -2.93 23.41
N CYS A 158 8.01 -2.27 22.34
CA CYS A 158 6.60 -2.13 21.91
C CYS A 158 6.12 -3.25 20.95
N ARG A 159 6.97 -4.23 20.59
CA ARG A 159 6.57 -5.35 19.70
C ARG A 159 5.37 -6.15 20.21
N PHE A 160 5.13 -6.21 21.51
CA PHE A 160 3.94 -6.84 22.07
C PHE A 160 2.63 -6.16 21.63
N MET A 161 2.69 -4.88 21.26
CA MET A 161 1.52 -4.13 20.77
C MET A 161 1.05 -4.62 19.40
N GLU A 162 1.91 -5.20 18.57
CA GLU A 162 1.52 -5.81 17.29
C GLU A 162 0.64 -7.05 17.52
N ALA A 163 1.04 -7.91 18.47
CA ALA A 163 0.27 -9.10 18.83
C ALA A 163 -1.05 -8.75 19.55
N ALA A 164 -1.08 -7.66 20.31
CA ALA A 164 -2.29 -7.18 20.96
C ALA A 164 -3.23 -6.47 19.98
N GLY A 165 -2.69 -5.70 19.03
CA GLY A 165 -3.47 -4.95 18.05
C GLY A 165 -4.26 -5.85 17.11
N ASP A 166 -3.66 -6.93 16.62
CA ASP A 166 -4.33 -7.94 15.79
C ASP A 166 -5.53 -8.60 16.50
N ARG A 167 -5.53 -8.62 17.83
CA ARG A 167 -6.58 -9.25 18.64
C ARG A 167 -7.72 -8.31 19.01
N TRP A 168 -7.44 -6.98 19.09
CA TRP A 168 -8.38 -5.98 19.58
C TRP A 168 -9.09 -5.19 18.50
N TRP A 169 -8.64 -5.28 17.25
CA TRP A 169 -9.21 -4.53 16.14
C TRP A 169 -9.53 -5.43 14.94
N PRO A 170 -10.50 -6.37 15.06
CA PRO A 170 -11.00 -7.08 13.89
C PRO A 170 -11.75 -6.08 13.01
N ILE A 171 -11.45 -6.11 11.71
CA ILE A 171 -12.22 -5.40 10.68
C ILE A 171 -13.45 -6.20 10.35
#